data_f405d581ba235ba8c471b56382378c37
#
_entry.id   f405d581ba235ba8c471b56382378c37
#
_cell.length_a   1.000
_cell.length_b   1.000
_cell.length_c   1.000
_cell.angle_alpha   90.00
_cell.angle_beta   90.00
_cell.angle_gamma   90.00
#
_symmetry.space_group_name_H-M   'P 1'
#
loop_
_entity.id
_entity.type
_entity.pdbx_description
1 polymer ?
#
loop_
_entity_poly.entity_id
_entity_poly.type
_entity_poly.pdbx_seq_one_letter_code
_entity_poly.pdbx_strand_id
1 'polypeptide(L)'
;MDKTMKFDGIICDWAGTTVDYGCFAPVKAFIEAFEHYGITPTLEEVRKPMGMLKIDHVRTMLSMDRISQLWEEKQGRKWTEDDVRKVYELSESKILEIVHNYAQPKPYVVETVKKLREMGLKIGSTTGYTDEMMALVV
;
A
#
# COMPACT_ATOMS: atom_id res chain seq x y z
N MET A 1 -30.36 28.97 5.48
CA MET A 1 -30.58 27.51 5.31
C MET A 1 -29.40 26.77 5.88
N ASP A 2 -29.54 26.22 7.07
CA ASP A 2 -28.55 25.33 7.65
C ASP A 2 -28.49 24.05 6.82
N LYS A 3 -27.51 23.97 5.93
CA LYS A 3 -27.05 22.67 5.41
C LYS A 3 -26.21 22.03 6.51
N THR A 4 -26.86 21.52 7.54
CA THR A 4 -26.23 20.59 8.47
C THR A 4 -25.82 19.37 7.67
N MET A 5 -24.55 19.32 7.29
CA MET A 5 -23.96 18.07 6.77
C MET A 5 -24.09 17.04 7.89
N LYS A 6 -24.89 16.00 7.62
CA LYS A 6 -25.16 14.92 8.57
C LYS A 6 -24.11 13.83 8.44
N PHE A 7 -22.85 14.15 8.75
CA PHE A 7 -21.81 13.15 8.89
C PHE A 7 -21.47 12.97 10.36
N ASP A 8 -21.44 11.73 10.82
CA ASP A 8 -21.08 11.39 12.20
C ASP A 8 -19.58 11.10 12.36
N GLY A 9 -18.90 10.81 11.26
CA GLY A 9 -17.48 10.51 11.27
C GLY A 9 -16.84 10.45 9.90
N ILE A 10 -15.52 10.30 9.90
CA ILE A 10 -14.68 10.20 8.70
C ILE A 10 -13.73 9.01 8.87
N ILE A 11 -13.59 8.20 7.83
CA ILE A 11 -12.61 7.12 7.76
C ILE A 11 -11.58 7.51 6.73
N CYS A 12 -10.32 7.63 7.16
CA CYS A 12 -9.19 8.00 6.30
C CYS A 12 -8.35 6.78 5.96
N ASP A 13 -7.83 6.74 4.75
CA ASP A 13 -6.73 5.85 4.38
C ASP A 13 -5.39 6.41 4.90
N TRP A 14 -4.34 5.58 4.94
CA TRP A 14 -3.01 5.97 5.41
C TRP A 14 -2.08 6.33 4.25
N ALA A 15 -1.45 5.34 3.64
CA ALA A 15 -0.43 5.58 2.61
C ALA A 15 -0.99 6.32 1.40
N GLY A 16 -0.39 7.44 1.06
CA GLY A 16 -0.83 8.31 -0.04
C GLY A 16 -1.97 9.27 0.33
N THR A 17 -2.62 9.08 1.46
CA THR A 17 -3.72 9.95 1.94
C THR A 17 -3.28 10.80 3.12
N THR A 18 -2.90 10.20 4.23
CA THR A 18 -2.47 10.90 5.46
C THR A 18 -0.97 10.93 5.65
N VAL A 19 -0.28 9.91 5.18
CA VAL A 19 1.18 9.75 5.20
C VAL A 19 1.67 9.32 3.83
N ASP A 20 2.99 9.30 3.60
CA ASP A 20 3.65 8.76 2.41
C ASP A 20 3.09 9.29 1.09
N TYR A 21 3.64 10.40 0.62
CA TYR A 21 3.32 10.97 -0.68
C TYR A 21 3.49 9.96 -1.81
N GLY A 22 2.36 9.62 -2.47
CA GLY A 22 2.37 8.71 -3.63
C GLY A 22 2.65 7.25 -3.30
N CYS A 23 2.52 6.83 -2.05
CA CYS A 23 2.72 5.45 -1.60
C CYS A 23 4.11 4.91 -1.92
N PHE A 24 5.17 5.69 -1.69
CA PHE A 24 6.52 5.33 -2.07
C PHE A 24 7.06 4.08 -1.38
N ALA A 25 6.74 3.87 -0.10
CA ALA A 25 7.19 2.69 0.63
C ALA A 25 6.72 1.38 -0.03
N PRO A 26 5.42 1.13 -0.21
CA PRO A 26 4.96 -0.09 -0.85
C PRO A 26 5.38 -0.19 -2.33
N VAL A 27 5.35 0.90 -3.09
CA VAL A 27 5.75 0.90 -4.50
C VAL A 27 7.20 0.43 -4.64
N LYS A 28 8.12 1.02 -3.89
CA LYS A 28 9.54 0.65 -3.92
C LYS A 28 9.75 -0.81 -3.53
N ALA A 29 9.11 -1.24 -2.45
CA ALA A 29 9.22 -2.61 -1.95
C ALA A 29 8.74 -3.66 -2.96
N PHE A 30 7.61 -3.41 -3.64
CA PHE A 30 7.12 -4.31 -4.69
C PHE A 30 8.06 -4.37 -5.90
N ILE A 31 8.57 -3.24 -6.36
CA ILE A 31 9.54 -3.22 -7.45
C ILE A 31 10.75 -4.08 -7.10
N GLU A 32 11.37 -3.85 -5.96
CA GLU A 32 12.55 -4.61 -5.51
C GLU A 32 12.26 -6.09 -5.31
N ALA A 33 11.07 -6.46 -4.82
CA ALA A 33 10.68 -7.86 -4.67
C ALA A 33 10.56 -8.58 -6.01
N PHE A 34 9.97 -7.94 -7.03
CA PHE A 34 9.90 -8.51 -8.38
C PHE A 34 11.25 -8.52 -9.09
N GLU A 35 12.09 -7.51 -8.89
CA GLU A 35 13.45 -7.48 -9.44
C GLU A 35 14.32 -8.62 -8.93
N HIS A 36 14.09 -9.10 -7.71
CA HIS A 36 14.74 -10.31 -7.19
C HIS A 36 14.50 -11.54 -8.07
N TYR A 37 13.36 -11.61 -8.75
CA TYR A 37 13.01 -12.68 -9.70
C TYR A 37 13.31 -12.29 -11.15
N GLY A 38 14.05 -11.20 -11.39
CA GLY A 38 14.46 -10.76 -12.72
C GLY A 38 13.35 -10.02 -13.50
N ILE A 39 12.33 -9.54 -12.82
CA ILE A 39 11.19 -8.82 -13.41
C ILE A 39 11.17 -7.40 -12.88
N THR A 40 11.24 -6.41 -13.78
CA THR A 40 11.06 -5.00 -13.41
C THR A 40 9.65 -4.56 -13.78
N PRO A 41 8.73 -4.45 -12.80
CA PRO A 41 7.39 -3.95 -13.08
C PRO A 41 7.42 -2.45 -13.37
N THR A 42 6.42 -1.99 -14.14
CA THR A 42 6.22 -0.56 -14.35
C THR A 42 5.53 0.07 -13.13
N LEU A 43 5.67 1.37 -12.96
CA LEU A 43 4.95 2.11 -11.90
C LEU A 43 3.43 1.95 -12.02
N GLU A 44 2.90 1.89 -13.23
CA GLU A 44 1.48 1.69 -13.48
C GLU A 44 1.02 0.31 -12.98
N GLU A 45 1.78 -0.74 -13.30
CA GLU A 45 1.49 -2.11 -12.86
C GLU A 45 1.52 -2.22 -11.32
N VAL A 46 2.48 -1.59 -10.68
CA VAL A 46 2.57 -1.59 -9.21
C VAL A 46 1.44 -0.80 -8.58
N ARG A 47 1.05 0.32 -9.16
CA ARG A 47 0.04 1.21 -8.58
C ARG A 47 -1.40 0.77 -8.82
N LYS A 48 -1.65 0.03 -9.88
CA LYS A 48 -3.01 -0.39 -10.26
C LYS A 48 -3.75 -1.15 -9.14
N PRO A 49 -3.16 -2.13 -8.43
CA PRO A 49 -3.81 -2.80 -7.31
C PRO A 49 -3.60 -2.13 -5.96
N MET A 50 -3.16 -0.88 -5.91
CA MET A 50 -2.92 -0.18 -4.64
C MET A 50 -4.21 -0.05 -3.82
N GLY A 51 -4.11 -0.23 -2.50
CA GLY A 51 -5.26 -0.27 -1.60
C GLY A 51 -5.74 -1.69 -1.24
N MET A 52 -5.36 -2.70 -2.02
CA MET A 52 -5.62 -4.10 -1.67
C MET A 52 -4.77 -4.56 -0.49
N LEU A 53 -5.17 -5.66 0.15
CA LEU A 53 -4.26 -6.41 1.02
C LEU A 53 -2.97 -6.74 0.27
N LYS A 54 -1.84 -6.66 0.94
CA LYS A 54 -0.54 -6.75 0.25
C LYS A 54 -0.32 -8.09 -0.47
N ILE A 55 -0.82 -9.19 0.07
CA ILE A 55 -0.77 -10.49 -0.60
C ILE A 55 -1.63 -10.54 -1.87
N ASP A 56 -2.81 -9.93 -1.84
CA ASP A 56 -3.70 -9.83 -3.00
C ASP A 56 -3.14 -8.88 -4.06
N HIS A 57 -2.44 -7.84 -3.64
CA HIS A 57 -1.68 -6.95 -4.52
C HIS A 57 -0.64 -7.73 -5.34
N VAL A 58 0.17 -8.56 -4.67
CA VAL A 58 1.16 -9.41 -5.34
C VAL A 58 0.50 -10.38 -6.31
N ARG A 59 -0.57 -11.07 -5.87
CA ARG A 59 -1.33 -12.01 -6.73
C ARG A 59 -1.87 -11.32 -7.96
N THR A 60 -2.41 -10.13 -7.82
CA THR A 60 -2.93 -9.31 -8.92
C THR A 60 -1.82 -8.94 -9.90
N MET A 61 -0.65 -8.52 -9.39
CA MET A 61 0.50 -8.20 -10.25
C MET A 61 0.99 -9.43 -11.04
N LEU A 62 1.13 -10.59 -10.40
CA LEU A 62 1.52 -11.84 -11.07
C LEU A 62 0.51 -12.29 -12.13
N SER A 63 -0.76 -11.90 -11.98
CA SER A 63 -1.84 -12.21 -12.92
C SER A 63 -1.88 -11.27 -14.14
N MET A 64 -1.12 -10.19 -14.14
CA MET A 64 -1.02 -9.29 -15.30
C MET A 64 -0.29 -9.98 -16.45
N ASP A 65 -0.81 -9.87 -17.66
CA ASP A 65 -0.29 -10.60 -18.83
C ASP A 65 1.21 -10.45 -19.02
N ARG A 66 1.73 -9.23 -19.00
CA ARG A 66 3.17 -8.96 -19.17
C ARG A 66 4.01 -9.58 -18.05
N ILE A 67 3.60 -9.38 -16.80
CA ILE A 67 4.33 -9.91 -15.63
C ILE A 67 4.26 -11.43 -15.61
N SER A 68 3.10 -12.03 -15.91
CA SER A 68 2.92 -13.48 -16.00
C SER A 68 3.82 -14.11 -17.07
N GLN A 69 3.90 -13.48 -18.25
CA GLN A 69 4.80 -13.94 -19.34
C GLN A 69 6.27 -13.84 -18.93
N LEU A 70 6.69 -12.71 -18.37
CA LEU A 70 8.07 -12.52 -17.88
C LEU A 70 8.42 -13.53 -16.78
N TRP A 71 7.46 -13.84 -15.90
CA TRP A 71 7.66 -14.88 -14.89
C TRP A 71 7.93 -16.23 -15.52
N GLU A 72 7.11 -16.63 -16.49
CA GLU A 72 7.28 -17.90 -17.22
C GLU A 72 8.62 -17.95 -17.96
N GLU A 73 9.04 -16.87 -18.60
CA GLU A 73 10.34 -16.75 -19.26
C GLU A 73 11.53 -16.86 -18.28
N LYS A 74 11.44 -16.22 -17.12
CA LYS A 74 12.53 -16.17 -16.13
C LYS A 74 12.61 -17.42 -15.27
N GLN A 75 11.45 -17.98 -14.86
CA GLN A 75 11.39 -19.12 -13.97
C GLN A 75 11.20 -20.46 -14.71
N GLY A 76 10.93 -20.45 -16.02
CA GLY A 76 10.69 -21.64 -16.83
C GLY A 76 9.36 -22.35 -16.55
N ARG A 77 8.46 -21.72 -15.82
CA ARG A 77 7.14 -22.24 -15.44
C ARG A 77 6.18 -21.12 -15.09
N LYS A 78 4.88 -21.42 -15.10
CA LYS A 78 3.85 -20.50 -14.61
C LYS A 78 4.01 -20.25 -13.10
N TRP A 79 3.60 -19.07 -12.64
CA TRP A 79 3.55 -18.77 -11.22
C TRP A 79 2.49 -19.59 -10.49
N THR A 80 2.68 -19.77 -9.19
CA THR A 80 1.80 -20.51 -8.29
C THR A 80 1.49 -19.68 -7.04
N GLU A 81 0.55 -20.12 -6.21
CA GLU A 81 0.26 -19.47 -4.92
C GLU A 81 1.48 -19.48 -3.96
N ASP A 82 2.36 -20.45 -4.09
CA ASP A 82 3.62 -20.46 -3.33
C ASP A 82 4.55 -19.30 -3.76
N ASP A 83 4.56 -18.98 -5.05
CA ASP A 83 5.30 -17.82 -5.57
C ASP A 83 4.68 -16.51 -5.09
N VAL A 84 3.35 -16.40 -5.06
CA VAL A 84 2.65 -15.25 -4.46
C VAL A 84 3.14 -15.02 -3.04
N ARG A 85 3.18 -16.07 -2.24
CA ARG A 85 3.63 -16.01 -0.84
C ARG A 85 5.08 -15.56 -0.72
N LYS A 86 5.98 -16.13 -1.50
CA LYS A 86 7.41 -15.78 -1.50
C LYS A 86 7.66 -14.32 -1.91
N VAL A 87 7.01 -13.86 -2.96
CA VAL A 87 7.11 -12.45 -3.39
C VAL A 87 6.51 -11.53 -2.33
N TYR A 88 5.39 -11.91 -1.73
CA TYR A 88 4.77 -11.17 -0.65
C TYR A 88 5.70 -11.04 0.57
N GLU A 89 6.24 -12.15 1.08
CA GLU A 89 7.15 -12.16 2.22
C GLU A 89 8.39 -11.27 1.97
N LEU A 90 8.94 -11.32 0.77
CA LEU A 90 10.05 -10.45 0.39
C LEU A 90 9.65 -8.97 0.34
N SER A 91 8.49 -8.65 -0.22
CA SER A 91 7.98 -7.28 -0.26
C SER A 91 7.65 -6.75 1.14
N GLU A 92 7.08 -7.59 2.00
CA GLU A 92 6.78 -7.24 3.40
C GLU A 92 8.06 -6.90 4.17
N SER A 93 9.08 -7.75 4.08
CA SER A 93 10.40 -7.49 4.68
C SER A 93 10.97 -6.15 4.22
N LYS A 94 10.89 -5.84 2.93
CA LYS A 94 11.37 -4.57 2.38
C LYS A 94 10.54 -3.37 2.82
N ILE A 95 9.21 -3.51 2.94
CA ILE A 95 8.36 -2.46 3.49
C ILE A 95 8.77 -2.16 4.94
N LEU A 96 8.92 -3.18 5.77
CA LEU A 96 9.30 -3.04 7.18
C LEU A 96 10.65 -2.31 7.34
N GLU A 97 11.59 -2.53 6.42
CA GLU A 97 12.89 -1.84 6.45
C GLU A 97 12.79 -0.33 6.18
N ILE A 98 11.83 0.10 5.36
CA ILE A 98 11.80 1.48 4.84
C ILE A 98 10.59 2.31 5.26
N VAL A 99 9.51 1.67 5.76
CA VAL A 99 8.22 2.36 5.99
C VAL A 99 8.33 3.53 6.97
N HIS A 100 9.22 3.46 7.95
CA HIS A 100 9.45 4.54 8.90
C HIS A 100 9.94 5.85 8.23
N ASN A 101 10.63 5.75 7.09
CA ASN A 101 11.05 6.91 6.31
C ASN A 101 9.88 7.62 5.62
N TYR A 102 8.73 6.98 5.54
CA TYR A 102 7.51 7.45 4.87
C TYR A 102 6.32 7.57 5.82
N ALA A 103 6.59 7.67 7.12
CA ALA A 103 5.58 7.75 8.18
C ALA A 103 5.19 9.19 8.55
N GLN A 104 5.83 10.21 7.97
CA GLN A 104 5.52 11.60 8.27
C GLN A 104 4.12 11.97 7.76
N PRO A 105 3.33 12.66 8.59
CA PRO A 105 2.03 13.18 8.15
C PRO A 105 2.20 14.12 6.95
N LYS A 106 1.26 14.04 6.02
CA LYS A 106 1.17 15.03 4.94
C LYS A 106 0.81 16.41 5.53
N PRO A 107 1.17 17.52 4.85
CA PRO A 107 0.82 18.86 5.30
C PRO A 107 -0.66 18.97 5.65
N TYR A 108 -0.93 19.66 6.76
CA TYR A 108 -2.28 19.97 7.26
C TYR A 108 -3.10 18.76 7.77
N VAL A 109 -2.60 17.53 7.70
CA VAL A 109 -3.35 16.35 8.17
C VAL A 109 -3.61 16.44 9.67
N VAL A 110 -2.60 16.73 10.46
CA VAL A 110 -2.72 16.79 11.94
C VAL A 110 -3.71 17.88 12.35
N GLU A 111 -3.58 19.07 11.81
CA GLU A 111 -4.47 20.19 12.08
C GLU A 111 -5.90 19.90 11.62
N THR A 112 -6.05 19.29 10.45
CA THR A 112 -7.37 18.95 9.90
C THR A 112 -8.07 17.92 10.78
N VAL A 113 -7.38 16.84 11.18
CA VAL A 113 -7.94 15.82 12.08
C VAL A 113 -8.36 16.43 13.41
N LYS A 114 -7.52 17.30 13.98
CA LYS A 114 -7.84 18.01 15.21
C LYS A 114 -9.13 18.85 15.06
N LYS A 115 -9.21 19.62 14.00
CA LYS A 115 -10.37 20.47 13.70
C LYS A 115 -11.65 19.66 13.48
N LEU A 116 -11.57 18.53 12.78
CA LEU A 116 -12.70 17.63 12.58
C LEU A 116 -13.20 17.03 13.90
N ARG A 117 -12.30 16.66 14.82
CA ARG A 117 -12.66 16.21 16.17
C ARG A 117 -13.32 17.32 17.00
N GLU A 118 -12.83 18.55 16.91
CA GLU A 118 -13.42 19.72 17.56
C GLU A 118 -14.85 20.00 17.05
N MET A 119 -15.15 19.66 15.79
CA MET A 119 -16.47 19.70 15.19
C MET A 119 -17.40 18.54 15.65
N GLY A 120 -16.92 17.63 16.47
CA GLY A 120 -17.68 16.50 17.00
C GLY A 120 -17.66 15.26 16.09
N LEU A 121 -16.87 15.24 15.03
CA LEU A 121 -16.75 14.08 14.14
C LEU A 121 -15.87 12.99 14.74
N LYS A 122 -16.29 11.75 14.59
CA LYS A 122 -15.46 10.57 14.89
C LYS A 122 -14.48 10.34 13.75
N ILE A 123 -13.23 10.07 14.08
CA ILE A 123 -12.18 9.79 13.10
C ILE A 123 -11.74 8.34 13.22
N GLY A 124 -11.84 7.61 12.13
CA GLY A 124 -11.34 6.26 11.98
C GLY A 124 -10.36 6.16 10.82
N SER A 125 -9.77 5.00 10.65
CA SER A 125 -8.86 4.74 9.53
C SER A 125 -9.01 3.35 8.97
N THR A 126 -8.55 3.18 7.73
CA THR A 126 -8.43 1.90 7.04
C THR A 126 -7.08 1.84 6.32
N THR A 127 -6.52 0.65 6.17
CA THR A 127 -5.21 0.50 5.53
C THR A 127 -5.03 -0.92 5.00
N GLY A 128 -4.22 -1.08 3.97
CA GLY A 128 -3.71 -2.37 3.50
C GLY A 128 -2.40 -2.79 4.18
N TYR A 129 -1.93 -2.02 5.17
CA TYR A 129 -0.76 -2.39 5.97
C TYR A 129 -1.10 -3.45 7.01
N THR A 130 -0.13 -4.28 7.36
CA THR A 130 -0.22 -5.21 8.49
C THR A 130 -0.05 -4.46 9.82
N ASP A 131 -0.39 -5.13 10.93
CA ASP A 131 -0.22 -4.57 12.27
C ASP A 131 1.25 -4.19 12.54
N GLU A 132 2.19 -5.00 12.06
CA GLU A 132 3.63 -4.73 12.20
C GLU A 132 4.05 -3.47 11.44
N MET A 133 3.57 -3.29 10.20
CA MET A 133 3.81 -2.08 9.42
C MET A 133 3.20 -0.86 10.09
N MET A 134 1.97 -0.98 10.60
CA MET A 134 1.30 0.13 11.28
C MET A 134 2.00 0.54 12.57
N ALA A 135 2.57 -0.39 13.32
CA ALA A 135 3.35 -0.09 14.52
C ALA A 135 4.58 0.81 14.24
N LEU A 136 5.07 0.82 13.00
CA LEU A 136 6.18 1.69 12.58
C LEU A 136 5.71 3.04 12.02
N VAL A 137 4.43 3.19 11.70
CA VAL A 137 3.85 4.39 11.08
C VAL A 137 3.13 5.27 12.08
N VAL A 138 2.52 4.69 13.09
CA VAL A 138 1.69 5.39 14.10
C VAL A 138 2.52 6.11 15.17
#